data_719a8eae5be7c123ca237cf262bff303
#
_entry.id   719a8eae5be7c123ca237cf262bff303
#
_cell.length_a   1.000
_cell.length_b   1.000
_cell.length_c   1.000
_cell.angle_alpha   90.00
_cell.angle_beta   90.00
_cell.angle_gamma   90.00
#
_symmetry.space_group_name_H-M   'P 1'
#
loop_
_entity.id
_entity.type
_entity.pdbx_description
1 polymer ?
#
loop_
_entity_poly.entity_id
_entity_poly.type
_entity_poly.pdbx_seq_one_letter_code
_entity_poly.pdbx_strand_id
1 'polypeptide(L)'
;MTEFLEDSLFAGVTISLLAYILGYFLKKKFKLGFLNPLLISIAVTIVVLVVADVDYEVYNKGASFISWFLTPATVCLAIPLYEQWQLLKDNFKAVLFGIVSGVIASLATVFVLAKFMGLTHEEYVTLLPKSITTAIGMGVSDELGGYVTITVAVIIITGVLGNIFGELICRLFRITEPISKGLAIGSASHAIGTAKAMELGEVEGAMSSLAIAVAGVLTVIGATIFSYFI
;
A
#
# COMPACT_ATOMS: atom_id res chain seq x y z
N MET A 1 9.01 18.74 -27.34
CA MET A 1 8.67 17.48 -26.63
C MET A 1 7.65 17.75 -25.53
N THR A 2 7.78 18.83 -24.80
CA THR A 2 6.82 19.33 -23.80
C THR A 2 5.44 19.60 -24.43
N GLU A 3 5.33 20.35 -25.52
CA GLU A 3 4.05 20.59 -26.21
C GLU A 3 3.32 19.31 -26.63
N PHE A 4 4.05 18.30 -27.10
CA PHE A 4 3.44 17.02 -27.47
C PHE A 4 2.89 16.25 -26.23
N LEU A 5 3.55 16.39 -25.08
CA LEU A 5 3.11 15.77 -23.83
C LEU A 5 1.93 16.55 -23.20
N GLU A 6 1.91 17.88 -23.37
CA GLU A 6 0.84 18.76 -22.89
C GLU A 6 -0.46 18.55 -23.66
N ASP A 7 -0.39 18.31 -24.96
CA ASP A 7 -1.56 18.09 -25.83
C ASP A 7 -2.07 16.63 -25.81
N SER A 8 -1.27 15.69 -25.31
CA SER A 8 -1.62 14.27 -25.36
C SER A 8 -2.31 13.77 -24.07
N LEU A 9 -3.60 13.52 -24.14
CA LEU A 9 -4.40 12.88 -23.09
C LEU A 9 -3.86 11.49 -22.64
N PHE A 10 -3.06 10.83 -23.49
CA PHE A 10 -2.57 9.47 -23.22
C PHE A 10 -1.10 9.43 -22.79
N ALA A 11 -0.40 10.56 -22.77
CA ALA A 11 1.03 10.60 -22.43
C ALA A 11 1.28 10.06 -21.02
N GLY A 12 0.52 10.49 -20.02
CA GLY A 12 0.66 10.03 -18.63
C GLY A 12 0.45 8.51 -18.47
N VAL A 13 -0.58 7.95 -19.13
CA VAL A 13 -0.82 6.48 -19.14
C VAL A 13 0.35 5.76 -19.79
N THR A 14 0.81 6.25 -20.95
CA THR A 14 1.88 5.61 -21.72
C THR A 14 3.19 5.61 -20.93
N ILE A 15 3.57 6.73 -20.33
CA ILE A 15 4.77 6.82 -19.49
C ILE A 15 4.69 5.83 -18.34
N SER A 16 3.56 5.80 -17.62
CA SER A 16 3.36 4.90 -16.48
C SER A 16 3.45 3.43 -16.87
N LEU A 17 2.79 3.03 -17.96
CA LEU A 17 2.80 1.65 -18.43
C LEU A 17 4.17 1.23 -18.93
N LEU A 18 4.86 2.06 -19.72
CA LEU A 18 6.20 1.75 -20.20
C LEU A 18 7.21 1.65 -19.06
N ALA A 19 7.13 2.55 -18.07
CA ALA A 19 7.96 2.50 -16.87
C ALA A 19 7.72 1.21 -16.07
N TYR A 20 6.46 0.78 -15.94
CA TYR A 20 6.12 -0.47 -15.26
C TYR A 20 6.61 -1.70 -16.05
N ILE A 21 6.42 -1.73 -17.36
CA ILE A 21 6.91 -2.80 -18.23
C ILE A 21 8.44 -2.92 -18.12
N LEU A 22 9.16 -1.80 -18.13
CA LEU A 22 10.60 -1.77 -17.91
C LEU A 22 10.97 -2.39 -16.57
N GLY A 23 10.29 -1.99 -15.49
CA GLY A 23 10.49 -2.56 -14.15
C GLY A 23 10.25 -4.07 -14.11
N TYR A 24 9.18 -4.52 -14.77
CA TYR A 24 8.86 -5.95 -14.89
C TYR A 24 9.97 -6.74 -15.61
N PHE A 25 10.46 -6.22 -16.74
CA PHE A 25 11.57 -6.85 -17.48
C PHE A 25 12.85 -6.91 -16.66
N LEU A 26 13.17 -5.84 -15.92
CA LEU A 26 14.35 -5.81 -15.04
C LEU A 26 14.23 -6.85 -13.91
N LYS A 27 13.07 -6.94 -13.25
CA LYS A 27 12.80 -7.98 -12.24
C LYS A 27 12.98 -9.38 -12.81
N LYS A 28 12.40 -9.63 -14.02
CA LYS A 28 12.46 -10.94 -14.68
C LYS A 28 13.89 -11.31 -15.09
N LYS A 29 14.67 -10.35 -15.58
CA LYS A 29 16.04 -10.56 -16.06
C LYS A 29 17.02 -10.80 -14.92
N PHE A 30 16.98 -9.96 -13.88
CA PHE A 30 17.95 -9.99 -12.79
C PHE A 30 17.51 -10.85 -11.60
N LYS A 31 16.22 -11.14 -11.46
CA LYS A 31 15.63 -11.94 -10.36
C LYS A 31 16.02 -11.48 -8.95
N LEU A 32 16.36 -10.19 -8.79
CA LEU A 32 16.72 -9.60 -7.51
C LEU A 32 15.45 -9.14 -6.76
N GLY A 33 15.30 -9.53 -5.51
CA GLY A 33 14.11 -9.26 -4.71
C GLY A 33 13.80 -7.76 -4.52
N PHE A 34 14.80 -6.89 -4.50
CA PHE A 34 14.64 -5.45 -4.38
C PHE A 34 14.23 -4.75 -5.70
N LEU A 35 14.34 -5.42 -6.85
CA LEU A 35 13.85 -4.89 -8.14
C LEU A 35 12.33 -5.05 -8.23
N ASN A 36 11.61 -4.28 -7.42
CA ASN A 36 10.16 -4.23 -7.48
C ASN A 36 9.71 -3.41 -8.70
N PRO A 37 8.86 -3.96 -9.62
CA PRO A 37 8.42 -3.25 -10.82
C PRO A 37 7.74 -1.92 -10.51
N LEU A 38 6.96 -1.84 -9.42
CA LEU A 38 6.30 -0.62 -9.01
C LEU A 38 7.30 0.46 -8.56
N LEU A 39 8.30 0.09 -7.75
CA LEU A 39 9.35 1.00 -7.32
C LEU A 39 10.13 1.56 -8.51
N ILE A 40 10.51 0.68 -9.45
CA ILE A 40 11.21 1.08 -10.68
C ILE A 40 10.32 2.00 -11.52
N SER A 41 9.04 1.67 -11.65
CA SER A 41 8.08 2.49 -12.39
C SER A 41 7.98 3.90 -11.82
N ILE A 42 7.86 4.02 -10.51
CA ILE A 42 7.81 5.32 -9.81
C ILE A 42 9.10 6.10 -10.08
N ALA A 43 10.26 5.48 -9.86
CA ALA A 43 11.56 6.15 -10.05
C ALA A 43 11.76 6.60 -11.51
N VAL A 44 11.45 5.74 -12.48
CA VAL A 44 11.56 6.05 -13.91
C VAL A 44 10.61 7.17 -14.30
N THR A 45 9.36 7.14 -13.83
CA THR A 45 8.38 8.20 -14.11
C THR A 45 8.85 9.54 -13.56
N ILE A 46 9.34 9.58 -12.31
CA ILE A 46 9.89 10.81 -11.72
C ILE A 46 11.07 11.33 -12.56
N VAL A 47 12.01 10.47 -12.92
CA VAL A 47 13.16 10.87 -13.75
C VAL A 47 12.71 11.42 -15.11
N VAL A 48 11.75 10.76 -15.76
CA VAL A 48 11.22 11.23 -17.06
C VAL A 48 10.58 12.61 -16.94
N LEU A 49 9.75 12.84 -15.91
CA LEU A 49 9.09 14.13 -15.70
C LEU A 49 10.10 15.25 -15.41
N VAL A 50 11.08 14.98 -14.55
CA VAL A 50 12.13 15.96 -14.20
C VAL A 50 13.04 16.28 -15.39
N VAL A 51 13.48 15.26 -16.14
CA VAL A 51 14.39 15.47 -17.31
C VAL A 51 13.67 16.12 -18.48
N ALA A 52 12.39 15.81 -18.67
CA ALA A 52 11.59 16.40 -19.75
C ALA A 52 10.95 17.75 -19.36
N ASP A 53 11.16 18.21 -18.10
CA ASP A 53 10.57 19.44 -17.54
C ASP A 53 9.04 19.50 -17.74
N VAL A 54 8.38 18.36 -17.40
CA VAL A 54 6.93 18.20 -17.52
C VAL A 54 6.29 18.42 -16.15
N ASP A 55 5.34 19.35 -16.09
CA ASP A 55 4.56 19.59 -14.88
C ASP A 55 3.77 18.34 -14.46
N TYR A 56 3.70 18.11 -13.16
CA TYR A 56 2.93 17.00 -12.60
C TYR A 56 1.46 17.03 -13.00
N GLU A 57 0.83 18.20 -13.05
CA GLU A 57 -0.58 18.35 -13.44
C GLU A 57 -0.83 17.87 -14.88
N VAL A 58 0.10 18.17 -15.79
CA VAL A 58 0.05 17.72 -17.20
C VAL A 58 0.13 16.19 -17.26
N TYR A 59 1.09 15.60 -16.55
CA TYR A 59 1.21 14.14 -16.44
C TYR A 59 -0.04 13.52 -15.83
N ASN A 60 -0.52 14.06 -14.70
CA ASN A 60 -1.65 13.52 -13.95
C ASN A 60 -2.95 13.54 -14.73
N LYS A 61 -3.15 14.52 -15.60
CA LYS A 61 -4.31 14.62 -16.48
C LYS A 61 -4.50 13.35 -17.32
N GLY A 62 -3.41 12.82 -17.87
CA GLY A 62 -3.43 11.55 -18.59
C GLY A 62 -3.38 10.34 -17.66
N ALA A 63 -2.48 10.35 -16.67
CA ALA A 63 -2.29 9.21 -15.76
C ALA A 63 -3.54 8.88 -14.92
N SER A 64 -4.42 9.86 -14.67
CA SER A 64 -5.69 9.68 -13.93
C SER A 64 -6.61 8.62 -14.54
N PHE A 65 -6.52 8.32 -15.84
CA PHE A 65 -7.27 7.21 -16.46
C PHE A 65 -6.91 5.86 -15.84
N ILE A 66 -5.68 5.66 -15.36
CA ILE A 66 -5.29 4.44 -14.65
C ILE A 66 -6.05 4.35 -13.32
N SER A 67 -6.30 5.48 -12.66
CA SER A 67 -7.03 5.53 -11.38
C SER A 67 -8.47 5.06 -11.49
N TRP A 68 -9.08 5.11 -12.67
CA TRP A 68 -10.44 4.57 -12.88
C TRP A 68 -10.50 3.05 -12.68
N PHE A 69 -9.39 2.36 -12.86
CA PHE A 69 -9.31 0.92 -12.60
C PHE A 69 -9.12 0.58 -11.11
N LEU A 70 -8.90 1.57 -10.25
CA LEU A 70 -8.68 1.33 -8.83
C LEU A 70 -9.89 0.66 -8.17
N THR A 71 -11.10 1.16 -8.43
CA THR A 71 -12.34 0.59 -7.87
C THR A 71 -12.60 -0.83 -8.39
N PRO A 72 -12.60 -1.12 -9.71
CA PRO A 72 -12.73 -2.48 -10.19
C PRO A 72 -11.65 -3.42 -9.65
N ALA A 73 -10.39 -2.98 -9.63
CA ALA A 73 -9.30 -3.78 -9.08
C ALA A 73 -9.49 -4.12 -7.60
N THR A 74 -9.97 -3.15 -6.81
CA THR A 74 -10.28 -3.37 -5.39
C THR A 74 -11.44 -4.37 -5.23
N VAL A 75 -12.47 -4.28 -6.06
CA VAL A 75 -13.59 -5.24 -6.04
C VAL A 75 -13.11 -6.65 -6.41
N CYS A 76 -12.18 -6.78 -7.38
CA CYS A 76 -11.60 -8.07 -7.75
C CYS A 76 -10.86 -8.76 -6.59
N LEU A 77 -10.38 -8.03 -5.58
CA LEU A 77 -9.78 -8.63 -4.38
C LEU A 77 -10.79 -9.44 -3.55
N ALA A 78 -12.10 -9.27 -3.77
CA ALA A 78 -13.12 -10.09 -3.14
C ALA A 78 -13.18 -11.52 -3.72
N ILE A 79 -12.67 -11.76 -4.94
CA ILE A 79 -12.71 -13.08 -5.58
C ILE A 79 -11.93 -14.12 -4.78
N PRO A 80 -10.61 -13.97 -4.51
CA PRO A 80 -9.87 -14.94 -3.70
C PRO A 80 -10.42 -15.05 -2.27
N LEU A 81 -10.99 -13.97 -1.72
CA LEU A 81 -11.65 -14.03 -0.42
C LEU A 81 -12.88 -14.95 -0.44
N TYR A 82 -13.70 -14.84 -1.48
CA TYR A 82 -14.88 -15.70 -1.66
C TYR A 82 -14.49 -17.18 -1.85
N GLU A 83 -13.46 -17.44 -2.63
CA GLU A 83 -12.94 -18.79 -2.87
C GLU A 83 -12.44 -19.46 -1.57
N GLN A 84 -11.89 -18.67 -0.64
CA GLN A 84 -11.39 -19.14 0.66
C GLN A 84 -12.39 -18.91 1.81
N TRP A 85 -13.68 -18.73 1.50
CA TRP A 85 -14.72 -18.39 2.48
C TRP A 85 -14.86 -19.41 3.61
N GLN A 86 -14.74 -20.71 3.30
CA GLN A 86 -14.82 -21.74 4.32
C GLN A 86 -13.62 -21.69 5.27
N LEU A 87 -12.42 -21.52 4.73
CA LEU A 87 -11.21 -21.38 5.52
C LEU A 87 -11.28 -20.17 6.48
N LEU A 88 -11.86 -19.05 6.00
CA LEU A 88 -12.11 -17.88 6.83
C LEU A 88 -13.03 -18.20 8.02
N LYS A 89 -14.16 -18.88 7.77
CA LYS A 89 -15.11 -19.25 8.82
C LYS A 89 -14.45 -20.13 9.89
N ASP A 90 -13.71 -21.13 9.44
CA ASP A 90 -13.07 -22.10 10.34
C ASP A 90 -12.00 -21.45 11.22
N ASN A 91 -11.39 -20.35 10.75
CA ASN A 91 -10.33 -19.63 11.44
C ASN A 91 -10.72 -18.20 11.89
N PHE A 92 -12.02 -17.88 11.91
CA PHE A 92 -12.51 -16.50 12.11
C PHE A 92 -11.90 -15.78 13.32
N LYS A 93 -11.82 -16.46 14.47
CA LYS A 93 -11.24 -15.87 15.69
C LYS A 93 -9.75 -15.54 15.50
N ALA A 94 -8.97 -16.46 14.96
CA ALA A 94 -7.54 -16.26 14.72
C ALA A 94 -7.30 -15.13 13.74
N VAL A 95 -8.09 -15.07 12.67
CA VAL A 95 -8.03 -13.99 11.66
C VAL A 95 -8.34 -12.63 12.28
N LEU A 96 -9.46 -12.53 13.02
CA LEU A 96 -9.87 -11.28 13.65
C LEU A 96 -8.82 -10.80 14.67
N PHE A 97 -8.37 -11.67 15.58
CA PHE A 97 -7.34 -11.30 16.55
C PHE A 97 -6.00 -10.96 15.88
N GLY A 98 -5.63 -11.65 14.80
CA GLY A 98 -4.44 -11.35 14.02
C GLY A 98 -4.49 -9.94 13.43
N ILE A 99 -5.60 -9.54 12.79
CA ILE A 99 -5.75 -8.21 12.21
C ILE A 99 -5.80 -7.13 13.29
N VAL A 100 -6.59 -7.33 14.34
CA VAL A 100 -6.69 -6.38 15.47
C VAL A 100 -5.32 -6.13 16.10
N SER A 101 -4.56 -7.20 16.38
CA SER A 101 -3.22 -7.06 16.95
C SER A 101 -2.25 -6.35 16.00
N GLY A 102 -2.35 -6.60 14.70
CA GLY A 102 -1.56 -5.93 13.67
C GLY A 102 -1.85 -4.42 13.62
N VAL A 103 -3.12 -4.03 13.64
CA VAL A 103 -3.54 -2.61 13.65
C VAL A 103 -3.07 -1.92 14.93
N ILE A 104 -3.29 -2.53 16.10
CA ILE A 104 -2.83 -1.97 17.38
C ILE A 104 -1.31 -1.82 17.39
N ALA A 105 -0.58 -2.84 16.93
CA ALA A 105 0.88 -2.77 16.86
C ALA A 105 1.36 -1.65 15.91
N SER A 106 0.68 -1.45 14.77
CA SER A 106 0.99 -0.37 13.84
C SER A 106 0.78 1.01 14.49
N LEU A 107 -0.40 1.26 15.06
CA LEU A 107 -0.73 2.54 15.69
C LEU A 107 0.17 2.82 16.91
N ALA A 108 0.39 1.81 17.76
CA ALA A 108 1.26 1.92 18.92
C ALA A 108 2.72 2.21 18.53
N THR A 109 3.22 1.58 17.46
CA THR A 109 4.57 1.83 16.96
C THR A 109 4.71 3.27 16.47
N VAL A 110 3.73 3.78 15.71
CA VAL A 110 3.73 5.18 15.25
C VAL A 110 3.70 6.13 16.46
N PHE A 111 2.84 5.86 17.45
CA PHE A 111 2.77 6.67 18.67
C PHE A 111 4.10 6.72 19.43
N VAL A 112 4.70 5.54 19.67
CA VAL A 112 5.97 5.46 20.41
C VAL A 112 7.09 6.19 19.67
N LEU A 113 7.21 5.98 18.35
CA LEU A 113 8.23 6.66 17.55
C LEU A 113 7.98 8.17 17.46
N ALA A 114 6.74 8.61 17.26
CA ALA A 114 6.38 10.02 17.22
C ALA A 114 6.74 10.72 18.53
N LYS A 115 6.41 10.10 19.66
CA LYS A 115 6.76 10.62 20.99
C LYS A 115 8.27 10.66 21.23
N PHE A 116 8.99 9.63 20.80
CA PHE A 116 10.45 9.58 20.92
C PHE A 116 11.15 10.63 20.04
N MET A 117 10.63 10.87 18.84
CA MET A 117 11.17 11.86 17.90
C MET A 117 10.69 13.29 18.16
N GLY A 118 9.73 13.50 19.06
CA GLY A 118 9.16 14.83 19.37
C GLY A 118 8.33 15.40 18.22
N LEU A 119 7.61 14.56 17.47
CA LEU A 119 6.78 15.00 16.36
C LEU A 119 5.61 15.86 16.86
N THR A 120 5.20 16.84 16.04
CA THR A 120 3.99 17.63 16.29
C THR A 120 2.73 16.78 16.10
N HIS A 121 1.59 17.30 16.54
CA HIS A 121 0.31 16.61 16.34
C HIS A 121 0.03 16.36 14.85
N GLU A 122 0.23 17.36 14.00
CA GLU A 122 0.00 17.24 12.55
C GLU A 122 0.92 16.18 11.89
N GLU A 123 2.19 16.15 12.29
CA GLU A 123 3.15 15.15 11.82
C GLU A 123 2.76 13.73 12.27
N TYR A 124 2.33 13.60 13.51
CA TYR A 124 1.91 12.34 14.10
C TYR A 124 0.67 11.77 13.42
N VAL A 125 -0.41 12.56 13.28
CA VAL A 125 -1.64 12.08 12.65
C VAL A 125 -1.47 11.78 11.15
N THR A 126 -0.51 12.46 10.50
CA THR A 126 -0.07 12.15 9.13
C THR A 126 0.42 10.70 8.99
N LEU A 127 1.08 10.16 10.01
CA LEU A 127 1.69 8.83 9.99
C LEU A 127 0.77 7.70 10.47
N LEU A 128 -0.29 8.01 11.23
CA LEU A 128 -1.20 7.01 11.79
C LEU A 128 -1.79 6.07 10.72
N PRO A 129 -2.28 6.56 9.58
CA PRO A 129 -2.92 5.71 8.57
C PRO A 129 -1.92 5.05 7.59
N LYS A 130 -0.63 4.97 7.88
CA LYS A 130 0.43 4.49 6.98
C LYS A 130 0.23 3.09 6.40
N SER A 131 -0.53 2.23 7.09
CA SER A 131 -0.65 0.80 6.75
C SER A 131 -1.96 0.44 6.05
N ILE A 132 -2.83 1.41 5.79
CA ILE A 132 -4.10 1.21 5.09
C ILE A 132 -4.05 1.73 3.64
N THR A 133 -5.14 1.56 2.89
CA THR A 133 -5.20 2.02 1.49
C THR A 133 -5.10 3.55 1.40
N THR A 134 -4.47 4.04 0.32
CA THR A 134 -4.28 5.47 0.10
C THR A 134 -5.58 6.26 0.18
N ALA A 135 -6.67 5.75 -0.41
CA ALA A 135 -7.96 6.45 -0.40
C ALA A 135 -8.51 6.65 1.02
N ILE A 136 -8.46 5.61 1.87
CA ILE A 136 -8.91 5.71 3.27
C ILE A 136 -7.93 6.57 4.07
N GLY A 137 -6.63 6.37 3.86
CA GLY A 137 -5.58 7.08 4.59
C GLY A 137 -5.58 8.59 4.35
N MET A 138 -5.85 9.03 3.12
CA MET A 138 -6.03 10.46 2.80
C MET A 138 -7.18 11.06 3.61
N GLY A 139 -8.35 10.41 3.63
CA GLY A 139 -9.50 10.89 4.39
C GLY A 139 -9.23 10.96 5.89
N VAL A 140 -8.60 9.94 6.47
CA VAL A 140 -8.22 9.93 7.90
C VAL A 140 -7.23 11.05 8.23
N SER A 141 -6.21 11.24 7.40
CA SER A 141 -5.22 12.29 7.61
C SER A 141 -5.82 13.68 7.51
N ASP A 142 -6.68 13.92 6.52
CA ASP A 142 -7.36 15.21 6.32
C ASP A 142 -8.26 15.54 7.51
N GLU A 143 -9.09 14.58 7.95
CA GLU A 143 -10.01 14.75 9.08
C GLU A 143 -9.29 15.02 10.39
N LEU A 144 -8.11 14.43 10.60
CA LEU A 144 -7.32 14.62 11.81
C LEU A 144 -6.34 15.81 11.74
N GLY A 145 -6.30 16.57 10.64
CA GLY A 145 -5.44 17.73 10.46
C GLY A 145 -4.00 17.41 10.06
N GLY A 146 -3.76 16.25 9.47
CA GLY A 146 -2.44 15.84 8.97
C GLY A 146 -2.12 16.34 7.56
N TYR A 147 -0.89 16.13 7.14
CA TYR A 147 -0.39 16.48 5.80
C TYR A 147 -0.73 15.38 4.80
N VAL A 148 -1.86 15.49 4.09
CA VAL A 148 -2.39 14.45 3.17
C VAL A 148 -1.36 13.99 2.14
N THR A 149 -0.60 14.91 1.54
CA THR A 149 0.43 14.57 0.54
C THR A 149 1.53 13.70 1.14
N ILE A 150 1.96 13.99 2.37
CA ILE A 150 2.96 13.19 3.09
C ILE A 150 2.37 11.83 3.46
N THR A 151 1.12 11.79 3.91
CA THR A 151 0.40 10.53 4.18
C THR A 151 0.41 9.60 2.96
N VAL A 152 0.09 10.12 1.78
CA VAL A 152 0.13 9.35 0.52
C VAL A 152 1.52 8.78 0.27
N ALA A 153 2.56 9.61 0.39
CA ALA A 153 3.95 9.16 0.19
C ALA A 153 4.33 8.05 1.18
N VAL A 154 4.01 8.21 2.46
CA VAL A 154 4.32 7.22 3.51
C VAL A 154 3.55 5.91 3.30
N ILE A 155 2.29 5.96 2.90
CA ILE A 155 1.49 4.78 2.55
C ILE A 155 2.16 4.02 1.39
N ILE A 156 2.54 4.71 0.32
CA ILE A 156 3.19 4.09 -0.84
C ILE A 156 4.52 3.45 -0.42
N ILE A 157 5.36 4.17 0.33
CA ILE A 157 6.64 3.65 0.83
C ILE A 157 6.41 2.40 1.70
N THR A 158 5.44 2.45 2.63
CA THR A 158 5.10 1.31 3.49
C THR A 158 4.66 0.10 2.66
N GLY A 159 3.81 0.31 1.66
CA GLY A 159 3.36 -0.75 0.78
C GLY A 159 4.50 -1.37 -0.05
N VAL A 160 5.36 -0.53 -0.62
CA VAL A 160 6.54 -1.00 -1.39
C VAL A 160 7.52 -1.77 -0.52
N LEU A 161 7.83 -1.26 0.68
CA LEU A 161 8.69 -1.98 1.64
C LEU A 161 8.08 -3.31 2.06
N GLY A 162 6.76 -3.35 2.32
CA GLY A 162 6.07 -4.59 2.65
C GLY A 162 6.06 -5.60 1.49
N ASN A 163 5.90 -5.14 0.26
CA ASN A 163 6.01 -6.01 -0.92
C ASN A 163 7.41 -6.59 -1.09
N ILE A 164 8.46 -5.80 -0.85
CA ILE A 164 9.86 -6.24 -1.00
C ILE A 164 10.27 -7.15 0.16
N PHE A 165 9.98 -6.75 1.39
CA PHE A 165 10.52 -7.39 2.59
C PHE A 165 9.54 -8.31 3.31
N GLY A 166 8.24 -8.30 2.98
CA GLY A 166 7.22 -9.06 3.70
C GLY A 166 7.53 -10.55 3.77
N GLU A 167 7.90 -11.18 2.66
CA GLU A 167 8.29 -12.60 2.65
C GLU A 167 9.56 -12.86 3.48
N LEU A 168 10.56 -11.97 3.38
CA LEU A 168 11.81 -12.08 4.15
C LEU A 168 11.53 -11.98 5.65
N ILE A 169 10.68 -11.03 6.06
CA ILE A 169 10.28 -10.85 7.47
C ILE A 169 9.52 -12.08 7.96
N CYS A 170 8.55 -12.60 7.20
CA CYS A 170 7.85 -13.82 7.56
C CYS A 170 8.81 -14.99 7.75
N ARG A 171 9.81 -15.12 6.88
CA ARG A 171 10.84 -16.17 6.98
C ARG A 171 11.74 -15.99 8.20
N LEU A 172 12.17 -14.75 8.48
CA LEU A 172 13.02 -14.42 9.62
C LEU A 172 12.33 -14.73 10.96
N PHE A 173 11.04 -14.40 11.08
CA PHE A 173 10.24 -14.66 12.27
C PHE A 173 9.59 -16.05 12.27
N ARG A 174 9.94 -16.92 11.31
CA ARG A 174 9.42 -18.29 11.17
C ARG A 174 7.89 -18.35 11.06
N ILE A 175 7.28 -17.36 10.44
CA ILE A 175 5.85 -17.36 10.13
C ILE A 175 5.68 -18.23 8.88
N THR A 176 5.31 -19.48 9.07
CA THR A 176 5.20 -20.48 7.99
C THR A 176 3.76 -20.70 7.54
N GLU A 177 2.81 -20.46 8.43
CA GLU A 177 1.38 -20.67 8.20
C GLU A 177 0.83 -19.68 7.15
N PRO A 178 0.20 -20.15 6.05
CA PRO A 178 -0.29 -19.29 4.98
C PRO A 178 -1.27 -18.20 5.44
N ILE A 179 -2.22 -18.55 6.32
CA ILE A 179 -3.17 -17.57 6.90
C ILE A 179 -2.41 -16.46 7.60
N SER A 180 -1.47 -16.80 8.46
CA SER A 180 -0.69 -15.83 9.24
C SER A 180 0.17 -14.92 8.35
N LYS A 181 0.77 -15.46 7.28
CA LYS A 181 1.53 -14.67 6.30
C LYS A 181 0.63 -13.66 5.60
N GLY A 182 -0.51 -14.12 5.10
CA GLY A 182 -1.48 -13.24 4.43
C GLY A 182 -1.93 -12.11 5.33
N LEU A 183 -2.33 -12.42 6.57
CA LEU A 183 -2.76 -11.41 7.54
C LEU A 183 -1.66 -10.41 7.89
N ALA A 184 -0.43 -10.89 8.11
CA ALA A 184 0.70 -10.02 8.44
C ALA A 184 1.04 -9.06 7.30
N ILE A 185 1.10 -9.56 6.05
CA ILE A 185 1.40 -8.74 4.88
C ILE A 185 0.26 -7.75 4.60
N GLY A 186 -0.99 -8.20 4.63
CA GLY A 186 -2.15 -7.36 4.33
C GLY A 186 -2.38 -6.24 5.33
N SER A 187 -2.25 -6.53 6.64
CA SER A 187 -2.41 -5.53 7.70
C SER A 187 -1.24 -4.54 7.79
N ALA A 188 -0.03 -4.93 7.38
CA ALA A 188 1.14 -4.05 7.41
C ALA A 188 1.28 -3.18 6.16
N SER A 189 0.92 -3.70 4.97
CA SER A 189 1.30 -3.10 3.68
C SER A 189 0.19 -3.07 2.62
N HIS A 190 -1.03 -3.16 3.06
CA HIS A 190 -2.26 -2.95 2.29
C HIS A 190 -2.23 -3.59 0.87
N ALA A 191 -2.85 -2.94 -0.14
CA ALA A 191 -2.99 -3.51 -1.49
C ALA A 191 -1.64 -3.80 -2.18
N ILE A 192 -0.61 -2.97 -1.97
CA ILE A 192 0.71 -3.18 -2.59
C ILE A 192 1.39 -4.45 -2.02
N GLY A 193 1.27 -4.68 -0.71
CA GLY A 193 1.74 -5.92 -0.08
C GLY A 193 0.90 -7.13 -0.47
N THR A 194 -0.41 -6.96 -0.65
CA THR A 194 -1.31 -8.04 -1.08
C THR A 194 -0.95 -8.59 -2.47
N ALA A 195 -0.46 -7.76 -3.38
CA ALA A 195 0.09 -8.25 -4.64
C ALA A 195 1.22 -9.27 -4.42
N LYS A 196 2.07 -9.05 -3.40
CA LYS A 196 3.10 -10.03 -3.00
C LYS A 196 2.49 -11.27 -2.34
N ALA A 197 1.48 -11.10 -1.50
CA ALA A 197 0.79 -12.21 -0.86
C ALA A 197 0.15 -13.15 -1.89
N MET A 198 -0.45 -12.61 -2.95
CA MET A 198 -0.98 -13.38 -4.09
C MET A 198 0.11 -14.16 -4.86
N GLU A 199 1.34 -13.61 -4.96
CA GLU A 199 2.47 -14.35 -5.54
C GLU A 199 2.92 -15.52 -4.65
N LEU A 200 2.69 -15.46 -3.34
CA LEU A 200 3.07 -16.50 -2.38
C LEU A 200 2.09 -17.68 -2.38
N GLY A 201 0.79 -17.41 -2.55
CA GLY A 201 -0.23 -18.43 -2.63
C GLY A 201 -1.66 -17.87 -2.56
N GLU A 202 -2.64 -18.72 -2.91
CA GLU A 202 -4.06 -18.35 -2.92
C GLU A 202 -4.60 -18.01 -1.53
N VAL A 203 -4.18 -18.79 -0.52
CA VAL A 203 -4.57 -18.57 0.89
C VAL A 203 -3.96 -17.28 1.40
N GLU A 204 -2.67 -17.04 1.17
CA GLU A 204 -1.99 -15.81 1.56
C GLU A 204 -2.65 -14.59 0.89
N GLY A 205 -2.97 -14.69 -0.39
CA GLY A 205 -3.66 -13.63 -1.14
C GLY A 205 -5.04 -13.31 -0.59
N ALA A 206 -5.86 -14.34 -0.34
CA ALA A 206 -7.21 -14.21 0.21
C ALA A 206 -7.20 -13.57 1.61
N MET A 207 -6.35 -14.07 2.50
CA MET A 207 -6.25 -13.56 3.88
C MET A 207 -5.68 -12.13 3.90
N SER A 208 -4.76 -11.80 3.01
CA SER A 208 -4.25 -10.45 2.84
C SER A 208 -5.33 -9.48 2.34
N SER A 209 -6.16 -9.90 1.38
CA SER A 209 -7.29 -9.11 0.85
C SER A 209 -8.32 -8.81 1.95
N LEU A 210 -8.63 -9.80 2.79
CA LEU A 210 -9.49 -9.59 3.95
C LEU A 210 -8.86 -8.60 4.95
N ALA A 211 -7.57 -8.78 5.22
CA ALA A 211 -6.86 -7.93 6.17
C ALA A 211 -6.89 -6.45 5.75
N ILE A 212 -6.80 -6.13 4.45
CA ILE A 212 -6.94 -4.76 3.95
C ILE A 212 -8.26 -4.14 4.39
N ALA A 213 -9.37 -4.83 4.14
CA ALA A 213 -10.70 -4.29 4.41
C ALA A 213 -10.93 -4.08 5.91
N VAL A 214 -10.64 -5.10 6.72
CA VAL A 214 -10.84 -5.05 8.17
C VAL A 214 -9.86 -4.07 8.83
N ALA A 215 -8.57 -4.10 8.46
CA ALA A 215 -7.58 -3.17 8.99
C ALA A 215 -7.91 -1.72 8.62
N GLY A 216 -8.45 -1.47 7.42
CA GLY A 216 -8.93 -0.16 7.02
C GLY A 216 -9.94 0.41 8.00
N VAL A 217 -11.02 -0.33 8.27
CA VAL A 217 -12.08 0.08 9.22
C VAL A 217 -11.52 0.25 10.64
N LEU A 218 -10.74 -0.72 11.11
CA LEU A 218 -10.16 -0.65 12.46
C LEU A 218 -9.17 0.49 12.62
N THR A 219 -8.42 0.84 11.57
CA THR A 219 -7.47 1.96 11.61
C THR A 219 -8.20 3.30 11.64
N VAL A 220 -9.32 3.47 10.94
CA VAL A 220 -10.13 4.70 11.04
C VAL A 220 -10.52 4.94 12.49
N ILE A 221 -11.11 3.94 13.15
CA ILE A 221 -11.51 4.01 14.56
C ILE A 221 -10.29 4.23 15.47
N GLY A 222 -9.24 3.40 15.26
CA GLY A 222 -8.03 3.43 16.06
C GLY A 222 -7.25 4.73 15.92
N ALA A 223 -7.10 5.27 14.72
CA ALA A 223 -6.40 6.53 14.49
C ALA A 223 -7.09 7.71 15.19
N THR A 224 -8.43 7.76 15.13
CA THR A 224 -9.20 8.75 15.86
C THR A 224 -8.93 8.67 17.38
N ILE A 225 -8.86 7.47 17.95
CA ILE A 225 -8.55 7.29 19.39
C ILE A 225 -7.09 7.69 19.68
N PHE A 226 -6.16 7.25 18.83
CA PHE A 226 -4.73 7.51 19.01
C PHE A 226 -4.35 8.98 18.79
N SER A 227 -5.11 9.73 17.98
CA SER A 227 -4.83 11.15 17.74
C SER A 227 -4.86 12.01 19.01
N TYR A 228 -5.56 11.58 20.06
CA TYR A 228 -5.61 12.29 21.32
C TYR A 228 -4.38 12.09 22.23
N PHE A 229 -3.40 11.24 21.83
CA PHE A 229 -2.24 10.94 22.67
C PHE A 229 -1.05 11.87 22.48
N ILE A 230 -1.04 12.68 21.40
CA ILE A 230 -0.04 13.73 21.11
C ILE A 230 -0.73 15.00 20.66
#